data_53d92af0b544469e0ea5f27b7e4d95f0
#
_entry.id   53d92af0b544469e0ea5f27b7e4d95f0
#
_cell.length_a   1.000
_cell.length_b   1.000
_cell.length_c   1.000
_cell.angle_alpha   90.00
_cell.angle_beta   90.00
_cell.angle_gamma   90.00
#
_symmetry.space_group_name_H-M   'P 1'
#
loop_
_entity.id
_entity.type
_entity.pdbx_description
1 polymer ?
#
loop_
_entity_poly.entity_id
_entity_poly.type
_entity_poly.pdbx_seq_one_letter_code
_entity_poly.pdbx_strand_id
1 'polypeptide(L)'
;LRLIQFNILHRCYYDRKRLHQMGRAVTPNCLRCRNKEGTFMHTLWSCPRIQRYWDLIVKEMGEILESTIPMNPAYILLGIPNDIDLPRYKLIFCNLGLMVAKRDIAKHWGAEECPTLEEWKRGLDMYMTAEKTTYKARGCPKKFQKIWGNWIQHYDIGIPLTNTD
;
A
#
# COMPACT_ATOMS: atom_id res chain seq x y z
N LEU A 1 0.50 -7.66 -7.55
CA LEU A 1 -0.43 -6.90 -6.68
C LEU A 1 -1.88 -7.41 -6.74
N ARG A 2 -2.43 -7.79 -7.91
CA ARG A 2 -3.83 -8.29 -8.01
C ARG A 2 -4.11 -9.47 -7.08
N LEU A 3 -3.16 -10.41 -6.94
CA LEU A 3 -3.29 -11.55 -6.02
C LEU A 3 -3.40 -11.09 -4.55
N ILE A 4 -2.70 -10.03 -4.15
CA ILE A 4 -2.81 -9.49 -2.78
C ILE A 4 -4.22 -9.00 -2.51
N GLN A 5 -4.79 -8.21 -3.44
CA GLN A 5 -6.16 -7.71 -3.30
C GLN A 5 -7.18 -8.86 -3.27
N PHE A 6 -7.02 -9.86 -4.14
CA PHE A 6 -7.84 -11.06 -4.13
C PHE A 6 -7.78 -11.77 -2.77
N ASN A 7 -6.58 -12.02 -2.25
CA ASN A 7 -6.39 -12.70 -0.96
C ASN A 7 -6.99 -11.91 0.21
N ILE A 8 -6.95 -10.58 0.16
CA ILE A 8 -7.58 -9.72 1.17
C ILE A 8 -9.09 -9.83 1.09
N LEU A 9 -9.70 -9.70 -0.10
CA LEU A 9 -11.14 -9.77 -0.29
C LEU A 9 -11.71 -11.13 0.12
N HIS A 10 -11.00 -12.21 -0.19
CA HIS A 10 -11.41 -13.57 0.12
C HIS A 10 -10.89 -14.08 1.49
N ARG A 11 -10.25 -13.22 2.30
CA ARG A 11 -9.70 -13.56 3.62
C ARG A 11 -8.81 -14.82 3.58
N CYS A 12 -7.95 -14.92 2.56
CA CYS A 12 -7.09 -16.09 2.35
C CYS A 12 -5.95 -16.18 3.37
N TYR A 13 -5.64 -15.07 4.07
CA TYR A 13 -4.64 -15.09 5.13
C TYR A 13 -5.24 -15.60 6.44
N TYR A 14 -4.59 -16.59 7.06
CA TYR A 14 -4.99 -17.08 8.38
C TYR A 14 -4.58 -16.06 9.45
N ASP A 15 -5.57 -15.52 10.13
CA ASP A 15 -5.34 -14.62 11.26
C ASP A 15 -5.04 -15.42 12.55
N ARG A 16 -4.54 -14.73 13.57
CA ARG A 16 -4.11 -15.37 14.82
C ARG A 16 -5.25 -16.04 15.58
N LYS A 17 -6.44 -15.42 15.57
CA LYS A 17 -7.65 -15.98 16.17
C LYS A 17 -8.01 -17.31 15.51
N ARG A 18 -8.03 -17.37 14.17
CA ARG A 18 -8.33 -18.57 13.41
C ARG A 18 -7.26 -19.66 13.63
N LEU A 19 -5.98 -19.30 13.65
CA LEU A 19 -4.90 -20.25 13.95
C LEU A 19 -5.03 -20.84 15.36
N HIS A 20 -5.46 -20.06 16.35
CA HIS A 20 -5.71 -20.53 17.70
C HIS A 20 -6.88 -21.52 17.72
N GLN A 21 -7.99 -21.22 17.05
CA GLN A 21 -9.14 -22.13 16.93
C GLN A 21 -8.78 -23.46 16.27
N MET A 22 -7.77 -23.46 15.39
CA MET A 22 -7.24 -24.65 14.74
C MET A 22 -6.16 -25.37 15.56
N GLY A 23 -5.88 -24.94 16.80
CA GLY A 23 -4.82 -25.50 17.64
C GLY A 23 -3.41 -25.21 17.17
N ARG A 24 -3.23 -24.26 16.23
CA ARG A 24 -1.94 -23.90 15.62
C ARG A 24 -1.30 -22.65 16.22
N ALA A 25 -1.93 -22.03 17.20
CA ALA A 25 -1.40 -20.89 17.94
C ALA A 25 -1.75 -21.02 19.41
N VAL A 26 -0.82 -20.67 20.29
CA VAL A 26 -0.96 -20.74 21.75
C VAL A 26 -2.04 -19.76 22.25
N THR A 27 -2.09 -18.55 21.65
CA THR A 27 -3.05 -17.51 22.04
C THR A 27 -3.74 -16.93 20.80
N PRO A 28 -4.99 -16.45 20.92
CA PRO A 28 -5.69 -15.75 19.84
C PRO A 28 -5.23 -14.29 19.67
N ASN A 29 -4.35 -13.79 20.55
CA ASN A 29 -3.98 -12.40 20.61
C ASN A 29 -3.11 -11.96 19.43
N CYS A 30 -3.28 -10.72 19.01
CA CYS A 30 -2.46 -10.09 17.98
C CYS A 30 -0.98 -10.08 18.39
N LEU A 31 -0.10 -10.55 17.52
CA LEU A 31 1.34 -10.59 17.77
C LEU A 31 1.94 -9.19 17.96
N ARG A 32 1.39 -8.19 17.26
CA ARG A 32 1.92 -6.83 17.26
C ARG A 32 1.56 -6.05 18.52
N CYS A 33 0.28 -5.94 18.87
CA CYS A 33 -0.15 -5.15 20.04
C CYS A 33 -0.36 -5.99 21.31
N ARG A 34 -0.52 -7.31 21.19
CA ARG A 34 -0.76 -8.28 22.26
C ARG A 34 -2.01 -8.05 23.13
N ASN A 35 -2.72 -6.94 22.91
CA ASN A 35 -3.83 -6.49 23.76
C ASN A 35 -5.21 -6.94 23.28
N LYS A 36 -5.35 -7.26 21.99
CA LYS A 36 -6.63 -7.63 21.38
C LYS A 36 -6.50 -8.91 20.57
N GLU A 37 -7.62 -9.59 20.32
CA GLU A 37 -7.63 -10.71 19.40
C GLU A 37 -7.11 -10.33 18.03
N GLY A 38 -6.21 -11.15 17.51
CA GLY A 38 -5.64 -10.97 16.18
C GLY A 38 -6.58 -11.45 15.09
N THR A 39 -7.73 -10.80 14.95
CA THR A 39 -8.67 -11.06 13.85
C THR A 39 -8.11 -10.54 12.54
N PHE A 40 -8.68 -10.96 11.41
CA PHE A 40 -8.29 -10.51 10.08
C PHE A 40 -8.30 -8.98 9.98
N MET A 41 -9.42 -8.36 10.34
CA MET A 41 -9.55 -6.89 10.31
C MET A 41 -8.63 -6.20 11.30
N HIS A 42 -8.39 -6.80 12.47
CA HIS A 42 -7.43 -6.24 13.41
C HIS A 42 -6.00 -6.27 12.85
N THR A 43 -5.58 -7.37 12.25
CA THR A 43 -4.24 -7.54 11.69
C THR A 43 -4.00 -6.63 10.49
N LEU A 44 -5.04 -6.39 9.67
CA LEU A 44 -4.95 -5.59 8.44
C LEU A 44 -5.19 -4.10 8.68
N TRP A 45 -6.05 -3.73 9.65
CA TRP A 45 -6.53 -2.37 9.81
C TRP A 45 -6.49 -1.86 11.25
N SER A 46 -7.29 -2.44 12.18
CA SER A 46 -7.60 -1.80 13.47
C SER A 46 -6.55 -2.01 14.58
N CYS A 47 -5.44 -2.69 14.32
CA CYS A 47 -4.32 -2.75 15.25
C CYS A 47 -3.67 -1.38 15.39
N PRO A 48 -3.47 -0.83 16.62
CA PRO A 48 -2.86 0.49 16.80
C PRO A 48 -1.48 0.64 16.13
N ARG A 49 -0.72 -0.45 16.06
CA ARG A 49 0.60 -0.44 15.39
C ARG A 49 0.47 -0.40 13.86
N ILE A 50 -0.57 -1.03 13.30
CA ILE A 50 -0.86 -0.96 11.86
C ILE A 50 -1.53 0.37 11.49
N GLN A 51 -2.32 0.97 12.37
CA GLN A 51 -2.87 2.31 12.15
C GLN A 51 -1.75 3.34 11.97
N ARG A 52 -0.71 3.30 12.79
CA ARG A 52 0.47 4.18 12.63
C ARG A 52 1.16 3.99 11.27
N TYR A 53 1.24 2.76 10.79
CA TYR A 53 1.78 2.50 9.44
C TYR A 53 0.89 3.11 8.36
N TRP A 54 -0.43 2.94 8.45
CA TRP A 54 -1.37 3.56 7.51
C TRP A 54 -1.32 5.08 7.56
N ASP A 55 -1.21 5.68 8.76
CA ASP A 55 -1.04 7.13 8.93
C ASP A 55 0.20 7.64 8.19
N LEU A 56 1.33 6.95 8.33
CA LEU A 56 2.57 7.29 7.62
C LEU A 56 2.40 7.20 6.10
N ILE A 57 1.78 6.13 5.61
CA ILE A 57 1.57 5.93 4.16
C ILE A 57 0.63 7.00 3.59
N VAL A 58 -0.49 7.26 4.25
CA VAL A 58 -1.48 8.25 3.79
C VAL A 58 -0.90 9.66 3.81
N LYS A 59 -0.15 10.00 4.87
CA LYS A 59 0.55 11.29 4.97
C LYS A 59 1.56 11.46 3.84
N GLU A 60 2.46 10.51 3.66
CA GLU A 60 3.50 10.53 2.62
C GLU A 60 2.89 10.65 1.21
N MET A 61 1.85 9.86 0.91
CA MET A 61 1.15 9.97 -0.36
C MET A 61 0.47 11.32 -0.54
N GLY A 62 -0.09 11.89 0.55
CA GLY A 62 -0.68 13.23 0.54
C GLY A 62 0.33 14.32 0.18
N GLU A 63 1.54 14.24 0.74
CA GLU A 63 2.65 15.15 0.44
C GLU A 63 3.10 15.00 -1.03
N ILE A 64 3.32 13.77 -1.51
CA ILE A 64 3.71 13.48 -2.90
C ILE A 64 2.67 13.99 -3.90
N LEU A 65 1.39 13.79 -3.61
CA LEU A 65 0.30 14.14 -4.53
C LEU A 65 -0.22 15.57 -4.32
N GLU A 66 0.29 16.28 -3.31
CA GLU A 66 -0.20 17.61 -2.90
C GLU A 66 -1.74 17.60 -2.75
N SER A 67 -2.25 16.58 -2.06
CA SER A 67 -3.68 16.33 -1.97
C SER A 67 -4.03 15.54 -0.72
N THR A 68 -5.19 15.79 -0.15
CA THR A 68 -5.65 15.04 1.02
C THR A 68 -6.19 13.67 0.61
N ILE A 69 -5.65 12.62 1.22
CA ILE A 69 -6.13 11.24 1.03
C ILE A 69 -6.92 10.85 2.28
N PRO A 70 -8.19 10.44 2.14
CA PRO A 70 -9.02 10.10 3.28
C PRO A 70 -8.55 8.80 3.93
N MET A 71 -8.43 8.82 5.26
CA MET A 71 -8.14 7.64 6.07
C MET A 71 -9.41 6.79 6.25
N ASN A 72 -9.90 6.22 5.16
CA ASN A 72 -11.14 5.45 5.10
C ASN A 72 -10.84 3.99 4.72
N PRO A 73 -11.20 2.99 5.56
CA PRO A 73 -10.94 1.59 5.28
C PRO A 73 -11.63 1.07 4.00
N ALA A 74 -12.79 1.57 3.63
CA ALA A 74 -13.46 1.17 2.40
C ALA A 74 -12.64 1.58 1.16
N TYR A 75 -12.07 2.79 1.18
CA TYR A 75 -11.17 3.22 0.10
C TYR A 75 -9.82 2.49 0.16
N ILE A 76 -9.15 2.54 1.31
CA ILE A 76 -7.78 2.04 1.46
C ILE A 76 -7.71 0.52 1.22
N LEU A 77 -8.65 -0.25 1.78
CA LEU A 77 -8.61 -1.71 1.68
C LEU A 77 -9.32 -2.25 0.45
N LEU A 78 -10.45 -1.66 0.07
CA LEU A 78 -11.31 -2.19 -0.98
C LEU A 78 -11.21 -1.41 -2.29
N GLY A 79 -10.66 -0.20 -2.27
CA GLY A 79 -10.58 0.67 -3.44
C GLY A 79 -11.93 1.28 -3.83
N ILE A 80 -12.89 1.32 -2.90
CA ILE A 80 -14.19 1.95 -3.14
C ILE A 80 -13.98 3.47 -3.08
N PRO A 81 -14.15 4.20 -4.18
CA PRO A 81 -13.95 5.64 -4.20
C PRO A 81 -15.02 6.32 -3.33
N ASN A 82 -14.57 7.12 -2.37
CA ASN A 82 -15.41 8.04 -1.62
C ASN A 82 -14.96 9.44 -2.02
N ASP A 83 -15.77 10.17 -2.74
CA ASP A 83 -15.63 11.61 -3.03
C ASP A 83 -14.20 12.17 -3.15
N ILE A 84 -13.29 11.35 -3.71
CA ILE A 84 -11.90 11.74 -3.89
C ILE A 84 -11.80 12.45 -5.24
N ASP A 85 -11.70 13.76 -5.18
CA ASP A 85 -11.47 14.60 -6.37
C ASP A 85 -9.99 14.63 -6.71
N LEU A 86 -9.50 13.53 -7.31
CA LEU A 86 -8.15 13.45 -7.83
C LEU A 86 -8.16 13.15 -9.33
N PRO A 87 -7.28 13.80 -10.10
CA PRO A 87 -7.05 13.44 -11.49
C PRO A 87 -6.73 11.95 -11.65
N ARG A 88 -7.18 11.35 -12.73
CA ARG A 88 -7.05 9.89 -12.97
C ARG A 88 -5.62 9.36 -12.79
N TYR A 89 -4.62 10.13 -13.19
CA TYR A 89 -3.21 9.70 -13.06
C TYR A 89 -2.75 9.68 -11.59
N LYS A 90 -3.20 10.64 -10.76
CA LYS A 90 -2.96 10.64 -9.31
C LYS A 90 -3.69 9.48 -8.63
N LEU A 91 -4.92 9.14 -9.05
CA LEU A 91 -5.65 7.97 -8.56
C LEU A 91 -4.92 6.66 -8.90
N ILE A 92 -4.33 6.54 -10.08
CA ILE A 92 -3.54 5.35 -10.46
C ILE A 92 -2.35 5.20 -9.52
N PHE A 93 -1.60 6.28 -9.28
CA PHE A 93 -0.47 6.27 -8.35
C PHE A 93 -0.92 5.94 -6.92
N CYS A 94 -1.99 6.60 -6.43
CA CYS A 94 -2.54 6.36 -5.11
C CYS A 94 -2.93 4.89 -4.91
N ASN A 95 -3.67 4.30 -5.84
CA ASN A 95 -4.05 2.90 -5.79
C ASN A 95 -2.84 1.96 -5.79
N LEU A 96 -1.80 2.28 -6.56
CA LEU A 96 -0.56 1.52 -6.54
C LEU A 96 0.14 1.60 -5.18
N GLY A 97 0.25 2.80 -4.60
CA GLY A 97 0.82 3.00 -3.27
C GLY A 97 0.08 2.23 -2.18
N LEU A 98 -1.26 2.27 -2.20
CA LEU A 98 -2.09 1.49 -1.28
C LEU A 98 -1.94 -0.03 -1.48
N MET A 99 -1.77 -0.48 -2.71
CA MET A 99 -1.53 -1.90 -3.00
C MET A 99 -0.15 -2.37 -2.54
N VAL A 100 0.88 -1.53 -2.64
CA VAL A 100 2.21 -1.81 -2.10
C VAL A 100 2.15 -1.88 -0.57
N ALA A 101 1.47 -0.95 0.09
CA ALA A 101 1.28 -0.98 1.53
C ALA A 101 0.57 -2.26 2.01
N LYS A 102 -0.50 -2.68 1.33
CA LYS A 102 -1.18 -3.95 1.60
C LYS A 102 -0.27 -5.16 1.43
N ARG A 103 0.58 -5.16 0.40
CA ARG A 103 1.58 -6.21 0.18
C ARG A 103 2.56 -6.31 1.35
N ASP A 104 3.02 -5.17 1.84
CA ASP A 104 4.00 -5.15 2.93
C ASP A 104 3.36 -5.61 4.25
N ILE A 105 2.10 -5.25 4.52
CA ILE A 105 1.34 -5.84 5.63
C ILE A 105 1.21 -7.37 5.47
N ALA A 106 0.94 -7.85 4.25
CA ALA A 106 0.81 -9.28 3.97
C ALA A 106 2.14 -10.04 4.16
N LYS A 107 3.27 -9.45 3.81
CA LYS A 107 4.60 -10.03 4.10
C LYS A 107 4.86 -10.18 5.59
N HIS A 108 4.38 -9.22 6.38
CA HIS A 108 4.51 -9.21 7.85
C HIS A 108 3.29 -9.84 8.56
N TRP A 109 2.47 -10.64 7.85
CA TRP A 109 1.19 -11.12 8.40
C TRP A 109 1.33 -11.88 9.71
N GLY A 110 2.32 -12.76 9.80
CA GLY A 110 2.62 -13.57 10.99
C GLY A 110 3.77 -13.03 11.85
N ALA A 111 4.22 -11.79 11.61
CA ALA A 111 5.33 -11.19 12.35
C ALA A 111 4.86 -10.28 13.49
N GLU A 112 5.73 -10.06 14.46
CA GLU A 112 5.54 -9.08 15.55
C GLU A 112 5.81 -7.66 15.08
N GLU A 113 6.71 -7.52 14.11
CA GLU A 113 7.07 -6.24 13.51
C GLU A 113 6.00 -5.76 12.54
N CYS A 114 5.88 -4.45 12.43
CA CYS A 114 5.09 -3.79 11.39
C CYS A 114 5.98 -3.50 10.20
N PRO A 115 5.43 -3.43 8.97
CA PRO A 115 6.16 -2.90 7.84
C PRO A 115 6.55 -1.45 8.08
N THR A 116 7.61 -1.01 7.43
CA THR A 116 8.15 0.34 7.56
C THR A 116 7.84 1.21 6.33
N LEU A 117 7.91 2.53 6.50
CA LEU A 117 7.80 3.46 5.38
C LEU A 117 8.90 3.24 4.33
N GLU A 118 10.12 2.89 4.78
CA GLU A 118 11.24 2.59 3.90
C GLU A 118 11.03 1.33 3.05
N GLU A 119 10.38 0.31 3.59
CA GLU A 119 10.00 -0.88 2.81
C GLU A 119 8.98 -0.53 1.74
N TRP A 120 8.02 0.32 2.07
CA TRP A 120 7.03 0.81 1.13
C TRP A 120 7.68 1.65 0.01
N LYS A 121 8.59 2.57 0.34
CA LYS A 121 9.35 3.38 -0.64
C LYS A 121 10.12 2.48 -1.60
N ARG A 122 10.91 1.56 -1.08
CA ARG A 122 11.64 0.57 -1.91
C ARG A 122 10.70 -0.25 -2.79
N GLY A 123 9.53 -0.60 -2.27
CA GLY A 123 8.51 -1.29 -3.03
C GLY A 123 8.02 -0.48 -4.22
N LEU A 124 7.74 0.81 -4.05
CA LEU A 124 7.33 1.70 -5.13
C LEU A 124 8.43 1.91 -6.16
N ASP A 125 9.69 2.09 -5.74
CA ASP A 125 10.83 2.24 -6.66
C ASP A 125 10.99 1.01 -7.59
N MET A 126 10.81 -0.19 -7.05
CA MET A 126 10.80 -1.42 -7.85
C MET A 126 9.68 -1.39 -8.90
N TYR A 127 8.47 -0.97 -8.54
CA TYR A 127 7.36 -0.87 -9.49
C TYR A 127 7.58 0.24 -10.49
N MET A 128 8.08 1.39 -10.08
CA MET A 128 8.43 2.50 -10.97
C MET A 128 9.41 2.05 -12.05
N THR A 129 10.48 1.36 -11.65
CA THR A 129 11.49 0.83 -12.59
C THR A 129 10.90 -0.14 -13.61
N ALA A 130 10.06 -1.07 -13.14
CA ALA A 130 9.39 -2.05 -14.02
C ALA A 130 8.38 -1.36 -14.97
N GLU A 131 7.60 -0.40 -14.46
CA GLU A 131 6.64 0.35 -15.27
C GLU A 131 7.34 1.27 -16.28
N LYS A 132 8.45 1.90 -15.93
CA LYS A 132 9.26 2.72 -16.85
C LYS A 132 9.61 1.92 -18.10
N THR A 133 10.16 0.72 -17.92
CA THR A 133 10.50 -0.19 -19.02
C THR A 133 9.27 -0.59 -19.82
N THR A 134 8.17 -0.92 -19.15
CA THR A 134 6.92 -1.34 -19.80
C THR A 134 6.30 -0.20 -20.62
N TYR A 135 6.20 1.01 -20.09
CA TYR A 135 5.64 2.15 -20.81
C TYR A 135 6.52 2.59 -21.97
N LYS A 136 7.85 2.49 -21.83
CA LYS A 136 8.79 2.71 -22.94
C LYS A 136 8.56 1.71 -24.08
N ALA A 137 8.50 0.42 -23.77
CA ALA A 137 8.26 -0.64 -24.75
C ALA A 137 6.92 -0.49 -25.47
N ARG A 138 5.90 0.07 -24.80
CA ARG A 138 4.56 0.34 -25.35
C ARG A 138 4.45 1.67 -26.11
N GLY A 139 5.52 2.43 -26.25
CA GLY A 139 5.51 3.74 -26.91
C GLY A 139 4.72 4.81 -26.17
N CYS A 140 4.51 4.66 -24.87
CA CYS A 140 3.69 5.57 -24.04
C CYS A 140 4.47 6.24 -22.89
N PRO A 141 5.68 6.82 -23.11
CA PRO A 141 6.50 7.38 -22.03
C PRO A 141 5.82 8.58 -21.33
N LYS A 142 5.04 9.39 -22.05
CA LYS A 142 4.28 10.52 -21.47
C LYS A 142 3.28 10.05 -20.38
N LYS A 143 2.70 8.84 -20.53
CA LYS A 143 1.79 8.28 -19.52
C LYS A 143 2.52 7.88 -18.26
N PHE A 144 3.71 7.28 -18.37
CA PHE A 144 4.58 7.00 -17.23
C PHE A 144 4.88 8.30 -16.46
N GLN A 145 5.31 9.34 -17.18
CA GLN A 145 5.66 10.62 -16.59
C GLN A 145 4.49 11.27 -15.84
N LYS A 146 3.27 11.20 -16.38
CA LYS A 146 2.07 11.70 -15.67
C LYS A 146 1.81 10.96 -14.37
N ILE A 147 2.01 9.63 -14.32
CA ILE A 147 1.73 8.81 -13.14
C ILE A 147 2.82 8.98 -12.08
N TRP A 148 4.09 8.96 -12.49
CA TRP A 148 5.25 8.92 -11.60
C TRP A 148 5.94 10.27 -11.39
N GLY A 149 5.53 11.32 -12.11
CA GLY A 149 6.18 12.62 -12.06
C GLY A 149 6.27 13.22 -10.66
N ASN A 150 5.18 13.20 -9.90
CA ASN A 150 5.16 13.68 -8.52
C ASN A 150 6.14 12.89 -7.62
N TRP A 151 6.20 11.57 -7.76
CA TRP A 151 7.14 10.72 -7.03
C TRP A 151 8.59 11.05 -7.35
N ILE A 152 8.91 11.16 -8.65
CA ILE A 152 10.26 11.47 -9.14
C ILE A 152 10.70 12.85 -8.64
N GLN A 153 9.82 13.83 -8.70
CA GLN A 153 10.08 15.18 -8.23
C GLN A 153 10.25 15.26 -6.71
N HIS A 154 9.38 14.59 -5.97
CA HIS A 154 9.39 14.61 -4.50
C HIS A 154 10.70 14.06 -3.91
N TYR A 155 11.25 13.00 -4.52
CA TYR A 155 12.49 12.37 -4.06
C TYR A 155 13.73 12.75 -4.86
N ASP A 156 13.65 13.76 -5.73
CA ASP A 156 14.75 14.20 -6.60
C ASP A 156 15.46 13.02 -7.29
N ILE A 157 14.66 12.06 -7.78
CA ILE A 157 15.19 10.90 -8.48
C ILE A 157 15.67 11.39 -9.84
N GLY A 158 17.01 11.42 -10.07
CA GLY A 158 17.67 11.91 -11.29
C GLY A 158 17.33 11.14 -12.56
N ILE A 159 16.05 11.07 -12.88
CA ILE A 159 15.54 10.58 -14.16
C ILE A 159 15.32 11.81 -15.02
N PRO A 160 16.10 12.00 -16.11
CA PRO A 160 15.87 13.14 -16.99
C PRO A 160 14.41 13.06 -17.49
N LEU A 161 13.65 14.08 -17.10
CA LEU A 161 12.34 14.35 -17.68
C LEU A 161 12.64 14.72 -19.14
N THR A 162 12.46 13.79 -20.06
CA THR A 162 12.62 14.08 -21.48
C THR A 162 11.61 15.16 -21.84
N ASN A 163 12.08 16.41 -21.89
CA ASN A 163 11.40 17.47 -22.61
C ASN A 163 11.38 17.03 -24.08
N THR A 164 10.30 16.47 -24.52
CA THR A 164 10.03 16.29 -25.94
C THR A 164 8.91 17.25 -26.28
N ASP A 165 9.31 18.29 -27.01
CA ASP A 165 8.44 19.20 -27.75
C ASP A 165 7.30 18.46 -28.47
#